data_8b06e52861ebda4e35ea2f51714d125d
#
_entry.id   8b06e52861ebda4e35ea2f51714d125d
#
_cell.length_a   1.000
_cell.length_b   1.000
_cell.length_c   1.000
_cell.angle_alpha   90.00
_cell.angle_beta   90.00
_cell.angle_gamma   90.00
#
_symmetry.space_group_name_H-M   'P 1'
#
loop_
_entity.id
_entity.type
_entity.pdbx_description
1 polymer ?
#
loop_
_entity_poly.entity_id
_entity_poly.type
_entity_poly.pdbx_seq_one_letter_code
_entity_poly.pdbx_strand_id
1 'polypeptide(L)'
;MNITELRYLVAIMECGSVSAAAKRLYAAQPNVSKALKNLEEEYHLRIFERSSTGMIPTEQGRHFIEQAERVLREVDRLDRSVQEEQERCAELRVMIPHATYASYAAVDYLEQAASIERLHIDIREGGSMEALDHVLRQGYHLALLRYAVEDDEHYTHYCARRGLKMEPIMDFEYSLLTNRDGPLARKAIRDLSELDKYMEILHDDFQLPGEEGGDGVRWHVNPERRIHVYERCSQFSILQRLPTAYMWASPMPRRALEQYHLVLKKCPAQRQQMRDVLVYPDKGRLRPEEQAFVDLLHKEAASTVK
;
A
#
# COMPACT_ATOMS: atom_id res chain seq x y z
N MET A 1 -28.60 -0.48 -19.69
CA MET A 1 -27.21 -0.82 -19.29
C MET A 1 -27.13 -2.27 -18.80
N ASN A 2 -26.12 -3.02 -19.23
CA ASN A 2 -25.82 -4.38 -18.74
C ASN A 2 -24.30 -4.57 -18.58
N ILE A 3 -23.92 -5.67 -17.92
CA ILE A 3 -22.51 -5.97 -17.58
C ILE A 3 -21.62 -6.10 -18.82
N THR A 4 -22.15 -6.67 -19.91
CA THR A 4 -21.38 -6.82 -21.15
C THR A 4 -21.07 -5.45 -21.77
N GLU A 5 -22.03 -4.52 -21.73
CA GLU A 5 -21.82 -3.15 -22.20
C GLU A 5 -20.74 -2.42 -21.39
N LEU A 6 -20.72 -2.62 -20.06
CA LEU A 6 -19.67 -2.06 -19.21
C LEU A 6 -18.28 -2.67 -19.51
N ARG A 7 -18.22 -4.00 -19.74
CA ARG A 7 -16.97 -4.66 -20.16
C ARG A 7 -16.46 -4.13 -21.50
N TYR A 8 -17.35 -3.88 -22.46
CA TYR A 8 -16.98 -3.29 -23.73
C TYR A 8 -16.44 -1.86 -23.54
N LEU A 9 -17.09 -1.08 -22.69
CA LEU A 9 -16.67 0.30 -22.38
C LEU A 9 -15.25 0.35 -21.83
N VAL A 10 -14.96 -0.44 -20.81
CA VAL A 10 -13.62 -0.49 -20.19
C VAL A 10 -12.58 -0.99 -21.18
N ALA A 11 -12.89 -2.00 -21.99
CA ALA A 11 -11.97 -2.46 -23.03
C ALA A 11 -11.70 -1.39 -24.12
N ILE A 12 -12.66 -0.53 -24.48
CA ILE A 12 -12.42 0.60 -25.39
C ILE A 12 -11.42 1.57 -24.76
N MET A 13 -11.57 1.87 -23.46
CA MET A 13 -10.65 2.76 -22.74
C MET A 13 -9.23 2.20 -22.75
N GLU A 14 -9.06 0.93 -22.42
CA GLU A 14 -7.75 0.27 -22.33
C GLU A 14 -7.06 0.11 -23.70
N CYS A 15 -7.85 -0.19 -24.75
CA CYS A 15 -7.34 -0.46 -26.09
C CYS A 15 -7.25 0.79 -26.98
N GLY A 16 -7.82 1.91 -26.56
CA GLY A 16 -7.84 3.16 -27.32
C GLY A 16 -8.68 3.12 -28.60
N SER A 17 -9.35 2.01 -28.93
CA SER A 17 -10.22 1.91 -30.10
C SER A 17 -11.27 0.81 -30.00
N VAL A 18 -12.44 1.03 -30.63
CA VAL A 18 -13.54 0.06 -30.70
C VAL A 18 -13.12 -1.23 -31.40
N SER A 19 -12.32 -1.14 -32.46
CA SER A 19 -11.85 -2.33 -33.20
C SER A 19 -10.89 -3.16 -32.39
N ALA A 20 -9.96 -2.54 -31.66
CA ALA A 20 -9.00 -3.25 -30.80
C ALA A 20 -9.73 -3.90 -29.60
N ALA A 21 -10.67 -3.18 -28.98
CA ALA A 21 -11.50 -3.73 -27.91
C ALA A 21 -12.32 -4.93 -28.36
N ALA A 22 -12.96 -4.86 -29.53
CA ALA A 22 -13.71 -5.96 -30.13
C ALA A 22 -12.82 -7.19 -30.36
N LYS A 23 -11.64 -6.98 -30.91
CA LYS A 23 -10.67 -8.06 -31.14
C LYS A 23 -10.21 -8.70 -29.82
N ARG A 24 -9.90 -7.90 -28.80
CA ARG A 24 -9.49 -8.38 -27.48
C ARG A 24 -10.56 -9.20 -26.78
N LEU A 25 -11.84 -8.81 -26.93
CA LEU A 25 -12.98 -9.47 -26.31
C LEU A 25 -13.61 -10.56 -27.18
N TYR A 26 -13.01 -10.88 -28.32
CA TYR A 26 -13.55 -11.85 -29.29
C TYR A 26 -15.00 -11.53 -29.69
N ALA A 27 -15.32 -10.22 -29.76
CA ALA A 27 -16.67 -9.73 -30.08
C ALA A 27 -16.69 -9.12 -31.49
N ALA A 28 -17.88 -9.10 -32.11
CA ALA A 28 -18.06 -8.39 -33.36
C ALA A 28 -18.00 -6.86 -33.12
N GLN A 29 -17.20 -6.11 -33.91
CA GLN A 29 -17.05 -4.67 -33.76
C GLN A 29 -18.41 -3.91 -33.75
N PRO A 30 -19.42 -4.25 -34.56
CA PRO A 30 -20.73 -3.61 -34.51
C PRO A 30 -21.41 -3.71 -33.14
N ASN A 31 -21.22 -4.84 -32.44
CA ASN A 31 -21.79 -5.02 -31.10
C ASN A 31 -21.15 -4.09 -30.07
N VAL A 32 -19.83 -3.97 -30.10
CA VAL A 32 -19.08 -3.06 -29.22
C VAL A 32 -19.44 -1.60 -29.50
N SER A 33 -19.54 -1.24 -30.79
CA SER A 33 -19.95 0.11 -31.19
C SER A 33 -21.39 0.45 -30.78
N LYS A 34 -22.31 -0.54 -30.92
CA LYS A 34 -23.71 -0.38 -30.51
C LYS A 34 -23.84 -0.26 -28.99
N ALA A 35 -23.08 -1.04 -28.24
CA ALA A 35 -23.06 -0.97 -26.77
C ALA A 35 -22.61 0.41 -26.28
N LEU A 36 -21.55 0.96 -26.84
CA LEU A 36 -21.12 2.33 -26.53
C LEU A 36 -22.22 3.34 -26.82
N LYS A 37 -22.82 3.25 -28.01
CA LYS A 37 -23.91 4.17 -28.41
C LYS A 37 -25.11 4.07 -27.48
N ASN A 38 -25.51 2.84 -27.09
CA ASN A 38 -26.61 2.63 -26.15
C ASN A 38 -26.34 3.29 -24.79
N LEU A 39 -25.12 3.14 -24.25
CA LEU A 39 -24.74 3.76 -22.99
C LEU A 39 -24.76 5.30 -23.08
N GLU A 40 -24.20 5.87 -24.16
CA GLU A 40 -24.22 7.32 -24.38
C GLU A 40 -25.64 7.89 -24.53
N GLU A 41 -26.54 7.16 -25.20
CA GLU A 41 -27.95 7.51 -25.36
C GLU A 41 -28.73 7.38 -24.03
N GLU A 42 -28.54 6.28 -23.29
CA GLU A 42 -29.25 6.01 -22.04
C GLU A 42 -28.91 7.02 -20.95
N TYR A 43 -27.64 7.44 -20.87
CA TYR A 43 -27.17 8.40 -19.86
C TYR A 43 -27.07 9.84 -20.35
N HIS A 44 -27.44 10.10 -21.60
CA HIS A 44 -27.42 11.42 -22.24
C HIS A 44 -26.06 12.11 -22.13
N LEU A 45 -24.95 11.36 -22.26
CA LEU A 45 -23.59 11.87 -22.16
C LEU A 45 -22.72 11.31 -23.29
N ARG A 46 -21.67 12.03 -23.66
CA ARG A 46 -20.60 11.51 -24.51
C ARG A 46 -19.51 10.92 -23.62
N ILE A 47 -19.25 9.61 -23.80
CA ILE A 47 -18.22 8.93 -23.03
C ILE A 47 -16.86 9.11 -23.71
N PHE A 48 -16.81 8.99 -25.04
CA PHE A 48 -15.58 9.14 -25.80
C PHE A 48 -15.69 10.17 -26.92
N GLU A 49 -14.53 10.77 -27.23
CA GLU A 49 -14.30 11.58 -28.42
C GLU A 49 -13.31 10.89 -29.34
N ARG A 50 -13.50 11.06 -30.65
CA ARG A 50 -12.54 10.56 -31.64
C ARG A 50 -11.45 11.59 -31.86
N SER A 51 -10.20 11.15 -31.72
CA SER A 51 -9.02 11.93 -32.03
C SER A 51 -8.15 11.27 -33.10
N SER A 52 -7.13 11.96 -33.56
CA SER A 52 -6.11 11.39 -34.47
C SER A 52 -5.33 10.21 -33.81
N THR A 53 -5.34 10.14 -32.50
CA THR A 53 -4.66 9.09 -31.70
C THR A 53 -5.60 7.97 -31.23
N GLY A 54 -6.91 8.06 -31.53
CA GLY A 54 -7.89 7.04 -31.18
C GLY A 54 -9.09 7.59 -30.39
N MET A 55 -9.67 6.75 -29.57
CA MET A 55 -10.80 7.08 -28.70
C MET A 55 -10.26 7.62 -27.36
N ILE A 56 -10.58 8.88 -27.05
CA ILE A 56 -10.18 9.54 -25.80
C ILE A 56 -11.42 9.78 -24.94
N PRO A 57 -11.44 9.40 -23.65
CA PRO A 57 -12.58 9.66 -22.81
C PRO A 57 -12.73 11.16 -22.52
N THR A 58 -13.98 11.66 -22.55
CA THR A 58 -14.33 12.98 -22.06
C THR A 58 -14.15 13.06 -20.55
N GLU A 59 -14.23 14.23 -19.94
CA GLU A 59 -14.20 14.37 -18.47
C GLU A 59 -15.36 13.61 -17.81
N GLN A 60 -16.58 13.76 -18.32
CA GLN A 60 -17.74 12.99 -17.86
C GLN A 60 -17.58 11.48 -18.16
N GLY A 61 -16.96 11.14 -19.29
CA GLY A 61 -16.68 9.77 -19.68
C GLY A 61 -15.69 9.09 -18.75
N ARG A 62 -14.63 9.78 -18.31
CA ARG A 62 -13.69 9.24 -17.31
C ARG A 62 -14.40 8.87 -16.01
N HIS A 63 -15.21 9.78 -15.49
CA HIS A 63 -15.97 9.51 -14.27
C HIS A 63 -16.94 8.32 -14.45
N PHE A 64 -17.62 8.23 -15.59
CA PHE A 64 -18.51 7.10 -15.88
C PHE A 64 -17.76 5.78 -15.99
N ILE A 65 -16.58 5.77 -16.63
CA ILE A 65 -15.72 4.58 -16.77
C ILE A 65 -15.24 4.12 -15.39
N GLU A 66 -14.80 5.04 -14.52
CA GLU A 66 -14.42 4.69 -13.14
C GLU A 66 -15.54 4.01 -12.36
N GLN A 67 -16.79 4.49 -12.52
CA GLN A 67 -17.93 3.83 -11.87
C GLN A 67 -18.23 2.46 -12.51
N ALA A 68 -18.11 2.35 -13.84
CA ALA A 68 -18.27 1.08 -14.56
C ALA A 68 -17.25 0.03 -14.09
N GLU A 69 -15.99 0.42 -13.90
CA GLU A 69 -14.95 -0.44 -13.34
C GLU A 69 -15.28 -0.91 -11.92
N ARG A 70 -15.86 -0.02 -11.08
CA ARG A 70 -16.30 -0.40 -9.73
C ARG A 70 -17.40 -1.47 -9.77
N VAL A 71 -18.38 -1.29 -10.64
CA VAL A 71 -19.47 -2.28 -10.84
C VAL A 71 -18.89 -3.62 -11.31
N LEU A 72 -17.98 -3.60 -12.27
CA LEU A 72 -17.37 -4.83 -12.79
C LEU A 72 -16.56 -5.55 -11.70
N ARG A 73 -15.83 -4.83 -10.84
CA ARG A 73 -15.14 -5.43 -9.70
C ARG A 73 -16.11 -6.10 -8.72
N GLU A 74 -17.29 -5.52 -8.47
CA GLU A 74 -18.28 -6.16 -7.59
C GLU A 74 -18.91 -7.41 -8.23
N VAL A 75 -19.07 -7.41 -9.54
CA VAL A 75 -19.51 -8.62 -10.28
C VAL A 75 -18.45 -9.71 -10.19
N ASP A 76 -17.19 -9.40 -10.43
CA ASP A 76 -16.08 -10.35 -10.30
C ASP A 76 -15.91 -10.86 -8.86
N ARG A 77 -16.31 -10.05 -7.87
CA ARG A 77 -16.41 -10.46 -6.47
C ARG A 77 -17.52 -11.47 -6.23
N LEU A 78 -18.69 -11.20 -6.80
CA LEU A 78 -19.84 -12.11 -6.71
C LEU A 78 -19.51 -13.46 -7.36
N ASP A 79 -18.96 -13.45 -8.57
CA ASP A 79 -18.56 -14.67 -9.28
C ASP A 79 -17.53 -15.47 -8.46
N ARG A 80 -16.57 -14.81 -7.84
CA ARG A 80 -15.61 -15.44 -6.93
C ARG A 80 -16.26 -15.99 -5.68
N SER A 81 -17.15 -15.25 -5.02
CA SER A 81 -17.80 -15.72 -3.79
C SER A 81 -18.62 -16.99 -4.00
N VAL A 82 -19.23 -17.15 -5.16
CA VAL A 82 -19.98 -18.37 -5.53
C VAL A 82 -19.04 -19.55 -5.83
N GLN A 83 -17.86 -19.27 -6.41
CA GLN A 83 -16.83 -20.30 -6.65
C GLN A 83 -16.08 -20.68 -5.37
N GLU A 84 -15.86 -19.74 -4.46
CA GLU A 84 -15.19 -19.94 -3.17
C GLU A 84 -15.99 -20.81 -2.18
N GLU A 85 -17.31 -20.80 -2.25
CA GLU A 85 -18.16 -21.76 -1.50
C GLU A 85 -17.94 -23.21 -1.94
N GLN A 86 -17.48 -23.43 -3.18
CA GLN A 86 -17.20 -24.77 -3.72
C GLN A 86 -15.74 -25.22 -3.56
N GLU A 87 -14.80 -24.30 -3.38
CA GLU A 87 -13.36 -24.59 -3.31
C GLU A 87 -12.67 -23.63 -2.33
N ARG A 88 -12.40 -24.09 -1.12
CA ARG A 88 -11.68 -23.31 -0.07
C ARG A 88 -10.37 -22.75 -0.60
N CYS A 89 -10.41 -21.52 -1.10
CA CYS A 89 -9.23 -20.73 -1.41
C CYS A 89 -9.03 -19.69 -0.28
N ALA A 90 -7.92 -19.76 0.43
CA ALA A 90 -7.56 -18.73 1.39
C ALA A 90 -7.04 -17.50 0.63
N GLU A 91 -7.66 -16.35 0.83
CA GLU A 91 -7.25 -15.09 0.19
C GLU A 91 -6.90 -14.05 1.25
N LEU A 92 -5.69 -13.49 1.15
CA LEU A 92 -5.24 -12.36 1.96
C LEU A 92 -4.71 -11.26 1.05
N ARG A 93 -5.33 -10.08 1.09
CA ARG A 93 -4.82 -8.87 0.44
C ARG A 93 -4.61 -7.79 1.47
N VAL A 94 -3.38 -7.36 1.64
CA VAL A 94 -3.02 -6.36 2.65
C VAL A 94 -2.05 -5.33 2.12
N MET A 95 -2.31 -4.06 2.45
CA MET A 95 -1.36 -2.98 2.30
C MET A 95 -0.63 -2.75 3.62
N ILE A 96 0.69 -2.65 3.59
CA ILE A 96 1.50 -2.37 4.77
C ILE A 96 2.44 -1.17 4.50
N PRO A 97 2.78 -0.37 5.52
CA PRO A 97 3.81 0.63 5.38
C PRO A 97 5.20 -0.04 5.37
N HIS A 98 6.26 0.73 5.15
CA HIS A 98 7.62 0.24 5.32
C HIS A 98 7.93 -0.09 6.80
N ALA A 99 7.33 -1.18 7.28
CA ALA A 99 7.41 -1.67 8.65
C ALA A 99 7.94 -3.10 8.69
N THR A 100 9.15 -3.29 9.22
CA THR A 100 9.79 -4.61 9.27
C THR A 100 8.94 -5.63 10.04
N TYR A 101 8.31 -5.23 11.14
CA TYR A 101 7.46 -6.13 11.91
C TYR A 101 6.23 -6.60 11.11
N ALA A 102 5.63 -5.74 10.28
CA ALA A 102 4.49 -6.10 9.44
C ALA A 102 4.89 -7.09 8.33
N SER A 103 6.07 -6.90 7.73
CA SER A 103 6.62 -7.86 6.76
C SER A 103 6.94 -9.21 7.40
N TYR A 104 7.43 -9.21 8.65
CA TYR A 104 7.68 -10.46 9.39
C TYR A 104 6.38 -11.16 9.77
N ALA A 105 5.34 -10.42 10.18
CA ALA A 105 4.01 -10.98 10.37
C ALA A 105 3.46 -11.65 9.10
N ALA A 106 3.71 -11.03 7.95
CA ALA A 106 3.32 -11.59 6.66
C ALA A 106 4.09 -12.89 6.34
N VAL A 107 5.39 -12.95 6.61
CA VAL A 107 6.20 -14.17 6.44
C VAL A 107 5.73 -15.27 7.40
N ASP A 108 5.49 -14.96 8.66
CA ASP A 108 4.98 -15.92 9.65
C ASP A 108 3.59 -16.45 9.25
N TYR A 109 2.75 -15.58 8.66
CA TYR A 109 1.47 -16.02 8.09
C TYR A 109 1.65 -16.97 6.91
N LEU A 110 2.59 -16.69 6.00
CA LEU A 110 2.90 -17.59 4.88
C LEU A 110 3.39 -18.97 5.34
N GLU A 111 4.19 -19.03 6.40
CA GLU A 111 4.63 -20.30 7.00
C GLU A 111 3.44 -21.10 7.54
N GLN A 112 2.49 -20.45 8.22
CA GLN A 112 1.28 -21.11 8.74
C GLN A 112 0.34 -21.55 7.60
N ALA A 113 0.23 -20.76 6.54
CA ALA A 113 -0.63 -20.99 5.40
C ALA A 113 -0.03 -21.95 4.35
N ALA A 114 1.23 -22.36 4.48
CA ALA A 114 1.96 -23.15 3.48
C ALA A 114 1.33 -24.51 3.14
N SER A 115 0.51 -25.07 4.04
CA SER A 115 -0.22 -26.33 3.81
C SER A 115 -1.58 -26.15 3.15
N ILE A 116 -2.02 -24.91 2.90
CA ILE A 116 -3.30 -24.62 2.24
C ILE A 116 -3.14 -24.86 0.74
N GLU A 117 -3.96 -25.75 0.19
CA GLU A 117 -3.84 -26.19 -1.20
C GLU A 117 -4.12 -25.08 -2.23
N ARG A 118 -5.03 -24.14 -1.88
CA ARG A 118 -5.34 -22.96 -2.69
C ARG A 118 -5.17 -21.72 -1.85
N LEU A 119 -4.14 -20.94 -2.20
CA LEU A 119 -3.72 -19.77 -1.45
C LEU A 119 -3.42 -18.61 -2.40
N HIS A 120 -4.13 -17.49 -2.22
CA HIS A 120 -3.85 -16.24 -2.91
C HIS A 120 -3.48 -15.17 -1.89
N ILE A 121 -2.24 -14.70 -1.94
CA ILE A 121 -1.75 -13.64 -1.05
C ILE A 121 -1.18 -12.50 -1.89
N ASP A 122 -1.65 -11.29 -1.63
CA ASP A 122 -1.17 -10.05 -2.23
C ASP A 122 -0.79 -9.09 -1.09
N ILE A 123 0.51 -8.90 -0.90
CA ILE A 123 1.07 -8.00 0.12
C ILE A 123 1.78 -6.89 -0.62
N ARG A 124 1.37 -5.65 -0.38
CA ARG A 124 1.99 -4.46 -0.97
C ARG A 124 2.50 -3.54 0.10
N GLU A 125 3.63 -2.91 -0.18
CA GLU A 125 4.14 -1.79 0.61
C GLU A 125 3.78 -0.48 -0.07
N GLY A 126 3.40 0.53 0.74
CA GLY A 126 3.06 1.86 0.24
C GLY A 126 2.63 2.83 1.34
N GLY A 127 2.40 4.09 0.96
CA GLY A 127 1.98 5.15 1.85
C GLY A 127 0.51 5.03 2.30
N SER A 128 0.14 5.75 3.35
CA SER A 128 -1.20 5.66 3.97
C SER A 128 -2.34 6.02 3.04
N MET A 129 -2.18 7.02 2.18
CA MET A 129 -3.23 7.40 1.23
C MET A 129 -3.40 6.38 0.10
N GLU A 130 -2.30 5.79 -0.37
CA GLU A 130 -2.33 4.69 -1.33
C GLU A 130 -3.01 3.45 -0.74
N ALA A 131 -2.67 3.12 0.51
CA ALA A 131 -3.28 2.02 1.24
C ALA A 131 -4.80 2.19 1.40
N LEU A 132 -5.25 3.41 1.72
CA LEU A 132 -6.68 3.75 1.76
C LEU A 132 -7.35 3.63 0.39
N ASP A 133 -6.70 4.05 -0.68
CA ASP A 133 -7.23 3.89 -2.03
C ASP A 133 -7.39 2.41 -2.41
N HIS A 134 -6.44 1.57 -2.05
CA HIS A 134 -6.51 0.13 -2.28
C HIS A 134 -7.68 -0.52 -1.53
N VAL A 135 -7.92 -0.16 -0.26
CA VAL A 135 -9.06 -0.66 0.51
C VAL A 135 -10.39 -0.17 -0.08
N LEU A 136 -10.46 1.10 -0.47
CA LEU A 136 -11.71 1.70 -0.94
C LEU A 136 -12.07 1.31 -2.38
N ARG A 137 -11.09 1.07 -3.26
CA ARG A 137 -11.31 0.97 -4.71
C ARG A 137 -10.76 -0.30 -5.36
N GLN A 138 -9.76 -0.95 -4.77
CA GLN A 138 -9.04 -2.03 -5.44
C GLN A 138 -9.26 -3.43 -4.81
N GLY A 139 -10.19 -3.51 -3.86
CA GLY A 139 -10.61 -4.79 -3.27
C GLY A 139 -9.65 -5.36 -2.23
N TYR A 140 -8.73 -4.54 -1.70
CA TYR A 140 -8.00 -4.90 -0.50
C TYR A 140 -8.94 -4.79 0.71
N HIS A 141 -8.77 -5.69 1.66
CA HIS A 141 -9.63 -5.73 2.85
C HIS A 141 -8.94 -5.22 4.09
N LEU A 142 -7.61 -5.31 4.12
CA LEU A 142 -6.77 -4.84 5.20
C LEU A 142 -5.76 -3.80 4.71
N ALA A 143 -5.56 -2.76 5.49
CA ALA A 143 -4.44 -1.84 5.32
C ALA A 143 -3.88 -1.43 6.67
N LEU A 144 -2.56 -1.38 6.78
CA LEU A 144 -1.87 -0.78 7.91
C LEU A 144 -1.42 0.63 7.49
N LEU A 145 -1.99 1.65 8.12
CA LEU A 145 -1.63 3.05 7.91
C LEU A 145 -0.52 3.44 8.87
N ARG A 146 0.35 4.35 8.43
CA ARG A 146 1.36 5.00 9.25
C ARG A 146 1.30 6.50 9.06
N TYR A 147 1.10 7.25 10.14
CA TYR A 147 1.02 8.71 10.10
C TYR A 147 1.52 9.32 11.42
N ALA A 148 1.78 10.63 11.40
CA ALA A 148 2.13 11.36 12.61
C ALA A 148 0.92 11.43 13.55
N VAL A 149 1.11 11.25 14.84
CA VAL A 149 0.02 11.28 15.84
C VAL A 149 -0.78 12.59 15.77
N GLU A 150 -0.17 13.67 15.33
CA GLU A 150 -0.81 14.97 15.08
C GLU A 150 -1.94 14.89 14.04
N ASP A 151 -1.86 13.95 13.10
CA ASP A 151 -2.82 13.76 12.01
C ASP A 151 -3.94 12.75 12.34
N ASP A 152 -3.97 12.23 13.57
CA ASP A 152 -4.91 11.17 13.99
C ASP A 152 -6.38 11.55 13.78
N GLU A 153 -6.74 12.80 14.11
CA GLU A 153 -8.10 13.31 13.89
C GLU A 153 -8.49 13.33 12.42
N HIS A 154 -7.54 13.71 11.55
CA HIS A 154 -7.74 13.72 10.09
C HIS A 154 -8.03 12.32 9.56
N TYR A 155 -7.19 11.34 9.88
CA TYR A 155 -7.36 9.96 9.43
C TYR A 155 -8.61 9.31 10.02
N THR A 156 -8.91 9.58 11.30
CA THR A 156 -10.14 9.10 11.97
C THR A 156 -11.40 9.61 11.25
N HIS A 157 -11.46 10.90 10.96
CA HIS A 157 -12.57 11.49 10.21
C HIS A 157 -12.67 10.94 8.78
N TYR A 158 -11.54 10.81 8.11
CA TYR A 158 -11.49 10.30 6.75
C TYR A 158 -12.02 8.87 6.64
N CYS A 159 -11.58 8.00 7.54
CA CYS A 159 -12.00 6.59 7.61
C CYS A 159 -13.47 6.43 8.00
N ALA A 160 -13.91 7.13 9.05
CA ALA A 160 -15.29 7.06 9.54
C ALA A 160 -16.32 7.46 8.47
N ARG A 161 -16.05 8.52 7.69
CA ARG A 161 -16.90 8.95 6.57
C ARG A 161 -17.02 7.93 5.45
N ARG A 162 -16.10 6.97 5.37
CA ARG A 162 -16.03 5.94 4.33
C ARG A 162 -16.40 4.55 4.83
N GLY A 163 -16.90 4.46 6.07
CA GLY A 163 -17.30 3.19 6.68
C GLY A 163 -16.12 2.24 6.91
N LEU A 164 -14.96 2.81 7.27
CA LEU A 164 -13.78 2.07 7.65
C LEU A 164 -13.60 2.11 9.17
N LYS A 165 -13.27 0.97 9.76
CA LYS A 165 -12.88 0.84 11.15
C LYS A 165 -11.37 1.01 11.27
N MET A 166 -10.94 1.62 12.37
CA MET A 166 -9.53 1.81 12.71
C MET A 166 -9.22 1.08 14.02
N GLU A 167 -8.11 0.35 14.04
CA GLU A 167 -7.62 -0.38 15.21
C GLU A 167 -6.15 -0.04 15.44
N PRO A 168 -5.81 0.65 16.56
CA PRO A 168 -4.42 1.02 16.85
C PRO A 168 -3.54 -0.22 17.04
N ILE A 169 -2.37 -0.23 16.39
CA ILE A 169 -1.35 -1.28 16.52
C ILE A 169 -0.24 -0.83 17.44
N MET A 170 0.39 0.33 17.16
CA MET A 170 1.42 0.88 18.03
C MET A 170 1.64 2.37 17.81
N ASP A 171 2.07 3.04 18.86
CA ASP A 171 2.69 4.37 18.81
C ASP A 171 4.21 4.22 19.01
N PHE A 172 5.00 4.98 18.26
CA PHE A 172 6.46 4.90 18.32
C PHE A 172 7.13 6.20 17.87
N GLU A 173 8.40 6.32 18.22
CA GLU A 173 9.33 7.29 17.62
C GLU A 173 10.28 6.54 16.69
N TYR A 174 10.66 7.17 15.59
CA TYR A 174 11.69 6.61 14.74
C TYR A 174 13.04 6.55 15.48
N SER A 175 13.75 5.48 15.23
CA SER A 175 15.08 5.24 15.78
C SER A 175 16.11 5.17 14.65
N LEU A 176 17.34 5.51 14.96
CA LEU A 176 18.45 5.41 14.05
C LEU A 176 18.88 3.94 13.93
N LEU A 177 18.75 3.37 12.73
CA LEU A 177 19.19 2.02 12.40
C LEU A 177 20.57 2.09 11.75
N THR A 178 21.53 1.32 12.26
CA THR A 178 22.89 1.30 11.75
C THR A 178 23.57 -0.05 12.00
N ASN A 179 24.72 -0.26 11.39
CA ASN A 179 25.55 -1.43 11.64
C ASN A 179 25.95 -1.52 13.13
N ARG A 180 25.84 -2.73 13.73
CA ARG A 180 26.14 -2.99 15.16
C ARG A 180 27.59 -2.63 15.52
N ASP A 181 28.52 -2.84 14.60
CA ASP A 181 29.96 -2.57 14.80
C ASP A 181 30.39 -1.20 14.26
N GLY A 182 29.45 -0.47 13.66
CA GLY A 182 29.72 0.84 13.10
C GLY A 182 29.93 1.94 14.15
N PRO A 183 30.52 3.07 13.74
CA PRO A 183 30.83 4.17 14.66
C PRO A 183 29.58 4.79 15.29
N LEU A 184 28.43 4.73 14.61
CA LEU A 184 27.17 5.23 15.11
C LEU A 184 26.57 4.35 16.21
N ALA A 185 26.88 3.06 16.23
CA ALA A 185 26.31 2.10 17.20
C ALA A 185 26.60 2.52 18.66
N ARG A 186 27.75 3.13 18.91
CA ARG A 186 28.20 3.53 20.26
C ARG A 186 28.14 5.03 20.51
N LYS A 187 27.89 5.85 19.47
CA LYS A 187 27.89 7.31 19.57
C LYS A 187 26.50 7.81 20.00
N ALA A 188 26.44 8.62 21.07
CA ALA A 188 25.22 9.36 21.40
C ALA A 188 25.09 10.54 20.42
N ILE A 189 23.95 10.64 19.74
CA ILE A 189 23.62 11.76 18.84
C ILE A 189 22.79 12.76 19.62
N ARG A 190 23.36 13.95 19.82
CA ARG A 190 22.70 15.05 20.55
C ARG A 190 22.14 16.11 19.62
N ASP A 191 22.74 16.25 18.44
CA ASP A 191 22.34 17.15 17.38
C ASP A 191 22.33 16.41 16.06
N LEU A 192 21.33 16.66 15.22
CA LEU A 192 21.17 15.97 13.93
C LEU A 192 22.29 16.31 12.95
N SER A 193 22.89 17.50 13.03
CA SER A 193 24.06 17.87 12.21
C SER A 193 25.27 16.95 12.44
N GLU A 194 25.32 16.23 13.57
CA GLU A 194 26.34 15.22 13.77
C GLU A 194 26.25 14.04 12.80
N LEU A 195 25.11 13.88 12.15
CA LEU A 195 24.86 12.83 11.14
C LEU A 195 25.34 13.24 9.74
N ASP A 196 25.59 14.52 9.44
CA ASP A 196 25.93 15.02 8.11
C ASP A 196 27.17 14.34 7.50
N LYS A 197 28.10 13.90 8.32
CA LYS A 197 29.30 13.17 7.89
C LYS A 197 29.08 11.68 7.59
N TYR A 198 27.92 11.15 7.92
CA TYR A 198 27.54 9.76 7.68
C TYR A 198 26.67 9.64 6.43
N MET A 199 26.50 8.43 5.92
CA MET A 199 25.69 8.17 4.73
C MET A 199 24.26 7.85 5.16
N GLU A 200 23.31 8.70 4.77
CA GLU A 200 21.89 8.44 5.01
C GLU A 200 21.29 7.59 3.90
N ILE A 201 20.52 6.56 4.27
CA ILE A 201 19.71 5.77 3.34
C ILE A 201 18.28 6.24 3.46
N LEU A 202 17.70 6.68 2.34
CA LEU A 202 16.32 7.11 2.21
C LEU A 202 15.54 6.11 1.36
N HIS A 203 14.30 5.86 1.73
CA HIS A 203 13.37 5.11 0.89
C HIS A 203 12.58 6.04 -0.04
N ASP A 204 12.08 5.52 -1.18
CA ASP A 204 11.45 6.31 -2.25
C ASP A 204 10.17 7.04 -1.83
N ASP A 205 9.39 6.47 -0.95
CA ASP A 205 8.20 7.12 -0.39
C ASP A 205 8.52 8.24 0.61
N PHE A 206 9.79 8.53 0.81
CA PHE A 206 10.23 9.68 1.57
C PHE A 206 10.08 10.96 0.72
N GLN A 207 8.95 11.65 0.88
CA GLN A 207 8.74 12.95 0.26
C GLN A 207 9.40 14.05 1.10
N LEU A 208 10.18 14.90 0.43
CA LEU A 208 10.81 16.05 1.08
C LEU A 208 9.75 17.05 1.58
N PRO A 209 9.98 17.75 2.69
CA PRO A 209 9.08 18.80 3.15
C PRO A 209 8.85 19.85 2.05
N GLY A 210 7.60 20.01 1.61
CA GLY A 210 7.20 20.94 0.54
C GLY A 210 6.68 20.28 -0.74
N GLU A 211 6.76 18.98 -0.89
CA GLU A 211 6.08 18.23 -1.96
C GLU A 211 4.65 17.86 -1.53
N GLU A 212 3.67 18.11 -2.40
CA GLU A 212 2.26 17.81 -2.13
C GLU A 212 2.06 16.30 -1.98
N GLY A 213 1.60 15.86 -0.80
CA GLY A 213 1.19 14.47 -0.54
C GLY A 213 2.06 13.65 0.42
N GLY A 214 3.08 14.23 1.03
CA GLY A 214 3.88 13.55 2.06
C GLY A 214 3.11 13.32 3.37
N ASP A 215 3.39 12.21 4.07
CA ASP A 215 2.76 11.82 5.35
C ASP A 215 3.10 12.76 6.54
N GLY A 216 3.41 14.04 6.29
CA GLY A 216 3.65 15.07 7.30
C GLY A 216 4.95 14.91 8.11
N VAL A 217 5.78 13.91 7.80
CA VAL A 217 7.00 13.61 8.57
C VAL A 217 8.09 14.62 8.27
N ARG A 218 8.47 15.41 9.28
CA ARG A 218 9.60 16.35 9.19
C ARG A 218 10.89 15.66 9.61
N TRP A 219 11.63 15.18 8.63
CA TRP A 219 12.93 14.56 8.85
C TRP A 219 14.07 15.57 8.69
N HIS A 220 15.14 15.35 9.47
CA HIS A 220 16.44 15.85 9.06
C HIS A 220 16.95 14.96 7.93
N VAL A 221 17.04 15.50 6.74
CA VAL A 221 17.64 14.82 5.59
C VAL A 221 19.09 15.29 5.49
N ASN A 222 20.02 14.33 5.43
CA ASN A 222 21.43 14.65 5.25
C ASN A 222 21.64 15.40 3.92
N PRO A 223 22.10 16.66 3.93
CA PRO A 223 22.20 17.46 2.71
C PRO A 223 23.34 16.99 1.78
N GLU A 224 24.37 16.34 2.36
CA GLU A 224 25.64 16.07 1.67
C GLU A 224 25.79 14.61 1.22
N ARG A 225 25.31 13.66 2.02
CA ARG A 225 25.61 12.23 1.84
C ARG A 225 24.38 11.37 2.00
N ARG A 226 23.69 11.07 0.88
CA ARG A 226 22.46 10.28 0.88
C ARG A 226 22.41 9.26 -0.26
N ILE A 227 21.73 8.15 -0.02
CA ILE A 227 21.44 7.10 -0.98
C ILE A 227 19.92 6.94 -1.02
N HIS A 228 19.30 7.13 -2.18
CA HIS A 228 17.90 6.80 -2.39
C HIS A 228 17.79 5.34 -2.82
N VAL A 229 16.94 4.57 -2.15
CA VAL A 229 16.69 3.16 -2.42
C VAL A 229 15.19 2.96 -2.65
N TYR A 230 14.85 2.38 -3.79
CA TYR A 230 13.47 2.18 -4.25
C TYR A 230 12.92 0.79 -3.92
N GLU A 231 13.72 -0.05 -3.28
CA GLU A 231 13.34 -1.38 -2.87
C GLU A 231 13.95 -1.72 -1.49
N ARG A 232 13.32 -2.65 -0.78
CA ARG A 232 13.64 -2.89 0.63
C ARG A 232 14.86 -3.78 0.87
N CYS A 233 15.12 -4.73 -0.01
CA CYS A 233 16.14 -5.75 0.23
C CYS A 233 17.56 -5.19 0.33
N SER A 234 17.91 -4.19 -0.49
CA SER A 234 19.26 -3.59 -0.46
C SER A 234 19.52 -2.73 0.75
N GLN A 235 18.52 -2.13 1.37
CA GLN A 235 18.72 -1.23 2.52
C GLN A 235 19.51 -1.89 3.64
N PHE A 236 19.09 -3.09 4.07
CA PHE A 236 19.78 -3.82 5.14
C PHE A 236 21.15 -4.33 4.71
N SER A 237 21.29 -4.76 3.45
CA SER A 237 22.58 -5.16 2.89
C SER A 237 23.57 -3.99 2.80
N ILE A 238 23.09 -2.79 2.48
CA ILE A 238 23.91 -1.57 2.48
C ILE A 238 24.36 -1.27 3.91
N LEU A 239 23.46 -1.28 4.90
CA LEU A 239 23.81 -1.04 6.31
C LEU A 239 24.82 -2.05 6.84
N GLN A 240 24.71 -3.33 6.44
CA GLN A 240 25.69 -4.35 6.81
C GLN A 240 27.09 -4.05 6.26
N ARG A 241 27.17 -3.60 5.01
CA ARG A 241 28.44 -3.46 4.27
C ARG A 241 29.07 -2.08 4.38
N LEU A 242 28.27 -1.07 4.76
CA LEU A 242 28.70 0.31 4.99
C LEU A 242 28.49 0.68 6.46
N PRO A 243 29.45 0.41 7.36
CA PRO A 243 29.31 0.68 8.80
C PRO A 243 29.11 2.16 9.15
N THR A 244 29.36 3.06 8.21
CA THR A 244 29.12 4.51 8.34
C THR A 244 27.76 4.94 7.80
N ALA A 245 26.93 4.01 7.34
CA ALA A 245 25.58 4.31 6.88
C ALA A 245 24.56 4.20 8.02
N TYR A 246 23.48 4.95 7.89
CA TYR A 246 22.32 4.88 8.77
C TYR A 246 21.02 5.11 8.00
N MET A 247 19.92 4.71 8.60
CA MET A 247 18.57 5.09 8.18
C MET A 247 17.67 5.30 9.40
N TRP A 248 16.56 5.99 9.20
CA TRP A 248 15.50 6.07 10.20
C TRP A 248 14.59 4.84 10.05
N ALA A 249 14.33 4.17 11.14
CA ALA A 249 13.51 2.97 11.14
C ALA A 249 12.47 2.99 12.27
N SER A 250 11.30 2.45 11.97
CA SER A 250 10.30 2.11 12.97
C SER A 250 10.81 0.95 13.85
N PRO A 251 10.15 0.64 14.98
CA PRO A 251 10.50 -0.52 15.80
C PRO A 251 10.63 -1.80 14.98
N MET A 252 11.64 -2.60 15.27
CA MET A 252 11.96 -3.82 14.52
C MET A 252 11.97 -5.06 15.42
N PRO A 253 11.56 -6.24 14.90
CA PRO A 253 11.74 -7.49 15.59
C PRO A 253 13.23 -7.75 15.89
N ARG A 254 13.53 -8.26 17.10
CA ARG A 254 14.91 -8.58 17.50
C ARG A 254 15.60 -9.51 16.50
N ARG A 255 14.88 -10.52 15.99
CA ARG A 255 15.39 -11.47 15.01
C ARG A 255 15.87 -10.79 13.73
N ALA A 256 15.21 -9.70 13.29
CA ALA A 256 15.65 -8.93 12.10
C ALA A 256 16.97 -8.19 12.40
N LEU A 257 17.09 -7.56 13.56
CA LEU A 257 18.33 -6.87 13.96
C LEU A 257 19.51 -7.85 14.06
N GLU A 258 19.28 -9.05 14.58
CA GLU A 258 20.31 -10.10 14.69
C GLU A 258 20.70 -10.64 13.31
N GLN A 259 19.73 -10.96 12.46
CA GLN A 259 19.94 -11.48 11.11
C GLN A 259 20.81 -10.56 10.25
N TYR A 260 20.57 -9.26 10.32
CA TYR A 260 21.28 -8.25 9.53
C TYR A 260 22.43 -7.58 10.27
N HIS A 261 22.75 -8.05 11.49
CA HIS A 261 23.82 -7.47 12.31
C HIS A 261 23.69 -5.98 12.54
N LEU A 262 22.47 -5.53 12.80
CA LEU A 262 22.09 -4.13 12.95
C LEU A 262 21.72 -3.80 14.41
N VAL A 263 21.65 -2.53 14.71
CA VAL A 263 21.19 -2.01 16.00
C VAL A 263 20.29 -0.78 15.79
N LEU A 264 19.19 -0.76 16.54
CA LEU A 264 18.33 0.42 16.69
C LEU A 264 18.81 1.28 17.86
N LYS A 265 18.88 2.58 17.64
CA LYS A 265 19.28 3.54 18.65
C LYS A 265 18.27 4.68 18.71
N LYS A 266 17.79 4.96 19.91
CA LYS A 266 17.01 6.17 20.15
C LYS A 266 17.86 7.41 19.87
N CYS A 267 17.26 8.35 19.18
CA CYS A 267 17.87 9.63 18.87
C CYS A 267 17.03 10.75 19.50
N PRO A 268 17.43 11.31 20.65
CA PRO A 268 16.65 12.33 21.34
C PRO A 268 16.44 13.63 20.54
N ALA A 269 17.20 13.82 19.48
CA ALA A 269 17.04 14.95 18.56
C ALA A 269 15.89 14.75 17.56
N GLN A 270 15.38 13.53 17.39
CA GLN A 270 14.23 13.18 16.55
C GLN A 270 13.11 12.61 17.42
N ARG A 271 12.04 13.37 17.62
CA ARG A 271 10.96 13.05 18.58
C ARG A 271 9.56 13.01 17.98
N GLN A 272 9.47 12.90 16.67
CA GLN A 272 8.14 12.82 16.05
C GLN A 272 7.46 11.51 16.45
N GLN A 273 6.28 11.65 17.04
CA GLN A 273 5.43 10.51 17.41
C GLN A 273 4.65 10.03 16.18
N MET A 274 4.83 8.77 15.85
CA MET A 274 4.15 8.09 14.76
C MET A 274 3.17 7.08 15.30
N ARG A 275 2.14 6.80 14.53
CA ARG A 275 1.12 5.81 14.85
C ARG A 275 0.93 4.84 13.68
N ASP A 276 0.91 3.55 13.98
CA ASP A 276 0.47 2.51 13.06
C ASP A 276 -0.92 2.06 13.45
N VAL A 277 -1.84 2.04 12.46
CA VAL A 277 -3.25 1.72 12.65
C VAL A 277 -3.72 0.77 11.58
N LEU A 278 -4.30 -0.36 11.97
CA LEU A 278 -4.96 -1.27 11.06
C LEU A 278 -6.32 -0.68 10.65
N VAL A 279 -6.62 -0.74 9.35
CA VAL A 279 -7.86 -0.24 8.77
C VAL A 279 -8.52 -1.34 7.93
N TYR A 280 -9.84 -1.49 8.11
CA TYR A 280 -10.67 -2.44 7.37
C TYR A 280 -12.13 -1.96 7.33
N PRO A 281 -12.99 -2.49 6.41
CA PRO A 281 -14.40 -2.11 6.34
C PRO A 281 -15.13 -2.37 7.65
N ASP A 282 -15.88 -1.38 8.13
CA ASP A 282 -16.66 -1.47 9.39
C ASP A 282 -17.81 -2.50 9.31
N LYS A 283 -18.31 -2.74 8.09
CA LYS A 283 -19.39 -3.72 7.85
C LYS A 283 -18.79 -5.08 7.52
N GLY A 284 -18.88 -6.01 8.45
CA GLY A 284 -18.43 -7.39 8.29
C GLY A 284 -17.50 -7.85 9.42
N ARG A 285 -17.25 -9.15 9.46
CA ARG A 285 -16.19 -9.75 10.29
C ARG A 285 -14.97 -9.99 9.41
N LEU A 286 -13.80 -9.88 10.00
CA LEU A 286 -12.59 -10.35 9.35
C LEU A 286 -12.74 -11.84 9.01
N ARG A 287 -12.29 -12.22 7.83
CA ARG A 287 -12.22 -13.63 7.44
C ARG A 287 -11.20 -14.35 8.33
N PRO A 288 -11.28 -15.67 8.49
CA PRO A 288 -10.32 -16.42 9.33
C PRO A 288 -8.85 -16.14 8.96
N GLU A 289 -8.56 -16.01 7.67
CA GLU A 289 -7.24 -15.72 7.13
C GLU A 289 -6.76 -14.31 7.52
N GLU A 290 -7.67 -13.36 7.44
CA GLU A 290 -7.39 -11.96 7.82
C GLU A 290 -7.16 -11.85 9.33
N GLN A 291 -7.99 -12.52 10.14
CA GLN A 291 -7.83 -12.55 11.58
C GLN A 291 -6.49 -13.21 11.99
N ALA A 292 -6.12 -14.32 11.34
CA ALA A 292 -4.85 -14.97 11.60
C ALA A 292 -3.65 -14.04 11.29
N PHE A 293 -3.71 -13.29 10.20
CA PHE A 293 -2.69 -12.28 9.89
C PHE A 293 -2.67 -11.15 10.94
N VAL A 294 -3.84 -10.65 11.34
CA VAL A 294 -3.95 -9.58 12.35
C VAL A 294 -3.38 -10.02 13.70
N ASP A 295 -3.65 -11.25 14.12
CA ASP A 295 -3.10 -11.81 15.38
C ASP A 295 -1.57 -11.88 15.31
N LEU A 296 -0.99 -12.27 14.18
CA LEU A 296 0.46 -12.26 13.95
C LEU A 296 1.03 -10.85 13.92
N LEU A 297 0.31 -9.90 13.30
CA LEU A 297 0.71 -8.50 13.27
C LEU A 297 0.83 -7.92 14.70
N HIS A 298 -0.15 -8.16 15.56
CA HIS A 298 -0.10 -7.76 16.97
C HIS A 298 1.04 -8.42 17.73
N LYS A 299 1.25 -9.72 17.50
CA LYS A 299 2.35 -10.48 18.11
C LYS A 299 3.70 -9.90 17.73
N GLU A 300 3.93 -9.64 16.43
CA GLU A 300 5.19 -9.08 15.95
C GLU A 300 5.38 -7.64 16.45
N ALA A 301 4.32 -6.82 16.44
CA ALA A 301 4.37 -5.46 16.99
C ALA A 301 4.78 -5.46 18.47
N ALA A 302 4.24 -6.37 19.28
CA ALA A 302 4.59 -6.51 20.69
C ALA A 302 6.02 -6.99 20.93
N SER A 303 6.62 -7.73 19.98
CA SER A 303 7.97 -8.28 20.06
C SER A 303 9.09 -7.31 19.65
N THR A 304 8.72 -6.12 19.14
CA THR A 304 9.69 -5.16 18.62
C THR A 304 10.57 -4.54 19.70
N VAL A 305 11.82 -4.27 19.34
CA VAL A 305 12.74 -3.43 20.11
C VAL A 305 12.44 -1.98 19.79
N LYS A 306 12.17 -1.19 20.84
CA LYS A 306 11.85 0.26 20.74
C LYS A 306 13.06 1.10 21.02
#